data_61772d180e103d44a426412b5b6aa524
#
_entry.id   61772d180e103d44a426412b5b6aa524
#
_cell.length_a   1.000
_cell.length_b   1.000
_cell.length_c   1.000
_cell.angle_alpha   90.00
_cell.angle_beta   90.00
_cell.angle_gamma   90.00
#
_symmetry.space_group_name_H-M   'P 1'
#
loop_
_entity.id
_entity.type
_entity.pdbx_description
1 polymer ?
#
loop_
_entity_poly.entity_id
_entity_poly.type
_entity_poly.pdbx_seq_one_letter_code
_entity_poly.pdbx_strand_id
1 'polypeptide(L)'
;MKIEKIKPIPKYIQKKIKLYDDQLKTAPFGRTRFYAYFTKNDGELVKVTVAVREYKKQWYCKPVVVHGIHSDRCFGKDIKFTFIAGYSVGWHDRGLSKYPDWYESNDWGWASDDSFDPYAPIVNREYILQHFPEYKYSAVDRYTGIQVFKYLRLYEQYPQIEYLTKLGLHNIAMSTQILRLCGKDEKFRKWIAKNRQDIVLSDYYVSSIMKAYKTGKPIREINNFAKRKIKFDHADKMDNVKALVKNEVGKFLDYIEKQTTNFYSYRDYLNACEYLGIDMTEDKNRYPHDFKHWHDIRIDEYRSAKALKDEQERKEFYDKFAAVASKYLGLEYDKKSVYIAIIAQKPSDLTREGEELHHCVGRMGYDQKFAREESLIFFIRMKDEPEKPLVTVEYSLKNKKVLQCYGDHDSKPDDCVMEFVNKKWLPYANRKLKQIAA
;
A
#
# COMPACT_ATOMS: atom_id res chain seq x y z
N MET A 1 26.06 -27.73 11.84
CA MET A 1 25.78 -29.13 12.27
C MET A 1 24.71 -29.68 11.34
N LYS A 2 24.80 -30.95 10.90
CA LYS A 2 23.70 -31.54 10.10
C LYS A 2 22.55 -31.94 11.03
N ILE A 3 21.31 -31.79 10.62
CA ILE A 3 20.12 -32.13 11.42
C ILE A 3 20.09 -33.61 11.86
N GLU A 4 20.71 -34.48 11.07
CA GLU A 4 20.87 -35.89 11.37
C GLU A 4 21.71 -36.15 12.63
N LYS A 5 22.51 -35.17 13.08
CA LYS A 5 23.32 -35.26 14.32
C LYS A 5 22.53 -34.82 15.56
N ILE A 6 21.28 -34.38 15.41
CA ILE A 6 20.41 -34.02 16.55
C ILE A 6 19.90 -35.32 17.17
N LYS A 7 19.91 -35.34 18.50
CA LYS A 7 19.36 -36.48 19.23
C LYS A 7 17.89 -36.70 18.81
N PRO A 8 17.47 -37.96 18.68
CA PRO A 8 16.09 -38.30 18.37
C PRO A 8 15.13 -37.58 19.34
N ILE A 9 13.97 -37.18 18.84
CA ILE A 9 12.94 -36.53 19.66
C ILE A 9 12.62 -37.44 20.86
N PRO A 10 12.74 -36.94 22.11
CA PRO A 10 12.44 -37.75 23.28
C PRO A 10 11.02 -38.34 23.26
N LYS A 11 10.83 -39.59 23.68
CA LYS A 11 9.50 -40.21 23.65
C LYS A 11 8.42 -39.43 24.40
N TYR A 12 8.78 -38.78 25.50
CA TYR A 12 7.81 -37.98 26.28
C TYR A 12 7.39 -36.70 25.51
N ILE A 13 8.31 -36.11 24.73
CA ILE A 13 8.02 -34.97 23.84
C ILE A 13 7.09 -35.41 22.70
N GLN A 14 7.38 -36.55 22.06
CA GLN A 14 6.49 -37.11 21.03
C GLN A 14 5.07 -37.34 21.56
N LYS A 15 4.94 -37.87 22.79
CA LYS A 15 3.64 -38.06 23.46
C LYS A 15 2.93 -36.70 23.69
N LYS A 16 3.65 -35.68 24.18
CA LYS A 16 3.09 -34.34 24.37
C LYS A 16 2.63 -33.73 23.04
N ILE A 17 3.46 -33.78 22.01
CA ILE A 17 3.11 -33.29 20.67
C ILE A 17 1.87 -34.02 20.14
N LYS A 18 1.82 -35.35 20.26
CA LYS A 18 0.66 -36.14 19.83
C LYS A 18 -0.61 -35.71 20.53
N LEU A 19 -0.54 -35.48 21.85
CA LEU A 19 -1.69 -35.02 22.65
C LEU A 19 -2.21 -33.65 22.17
N TYR A 20 -1.31 -32.69 21.89
CA TYR A 20 -1.68 -31.37 21.33
C TYR A 20 -2.26 -31.53 19.93
N ASP A 21 -1.66 -32.35 19.10
CA ASP A 21 -2.08 -32.60 17.73
C ASP A 21 -3.48 -33.21 17.65
N ASP A 22 -3.79 -34.16 18.53
CA ASP A 22 -5.09 -34.82 18.62
C ASP A 22 -6.22 -33.88 19.12
N GLN A 23 -5.87 -32.83 19.86
CA GLN A 23 -6.81 -31.78 20.28
C GLN A 23 -7.22 -30.83 19.16
N LEU A 24 -6.42 -30.70 18.11
CA LEU A 24 -6.68 -29.89 16.95
C LEU A 24 -7.65 -30.59 15.97
N LYS A 25 -8.88 -30.86 16.43
CA LYS A 25 -9.92 -31.60 15.69
C LYS A 25 -10.31 -31.05 14.32
N THR A 26 -9.82 -29.86 13.97
CA THR A 26 -10.22 -29.11 12.77
C THR A 26 -9.10 -28.92 11.76
N ALA A 27 -7.92 -29.53 11.96
CA ALA A 27 -6.84 -29.41 10.98
C ALA A 27 -7.24 -30.13 9.68
N PRO A 28 -7.25 -29.47 8.52
CA PRO A 28 -7.57 -30.12 7.26
C PRO A 28 -6.63 -31.31 7.02
N PHE A 29 -7.20 -32.41 6.60
CA PHE A 29 -6.47 -33.64 6.31
C PHE A 29 -5.27 -33.38 5.42
N GLY A 30 -4.07 -33.83 5.85
CA GLY A 30 -2.85 -33.75 5.07
C GLY A 30 -2.01 -32.47 5.21
N ARG A 31 -2.40 -31.48 6.02
CA ARG A 31 -1.55 -30.31 6.30
C ARG A 31 -0.45 -30.62 7.28
N THR A 32 0.73 -30.04 7.03
CA THR A 32 1.85 -30.10 7.97
C THR A 32 1.59 -29.11 9.11
N ARG A 33 1.75 -29.58 10.34
CA ARG A 33 1.63 -28.80 11.58
C ARG A 33 2.97 -28.73 12.26
N PHE A 34 3.26 -27.64 12.95
CA PHE A 34 4.54 -27.43 13.60
C PHE A 34 4.36 -27.31 15.12
N TYR A 35 5.33 -27.88 15.84
CA TYR A 35 5.46 -27.80 17.29
C TYR A 35 6.90 -27.51 17.64
N ALA A 36 7.14 -26.94 18.82
CA ALA A 36 8.51 -26.71 19.28
C ALA A 36 8.73 -27.27 20.68
N TYR A 37 9.97 -27.65 20.95
CA TYR A 37 10.39 -28.02 22.30
C TYR A 37 11.82 -27.54 22.56
N PHE A 38 12.15 -27.37 23.83
CA PHE A 38 13.48 -27.03 24.30
C PHE A 38 14.26 -28.25 24.73
N THR A 39 15.55 -28.24 24.44
CA THR A 39 16.48 -29.28 24.89
C THR A 39 17.88 -28.67 25.05
N LYS A 40 18.80 -29.44 25.66
CA LYS A 40 20.19 -29.07 25.80
C LYS A 40 21.02 -29.78 24.72
N ASN A 41 21.81 -29.01 23.96
CA ASN A 41 22.73 -29.51 23.00
C ASN A 41 24.10 -28.84 23.20
N ASP A 42 25.15 -29.65 23.43
CA ASP A 42 26.53 -29.19 23.70
C ASP A 42 26.59 -28.07 24.78
N GLY A 43 25.76 -28.19 25.83
CA GLY A 43 25.70 -27.20 26.91
C GLY A 43 24.74 -26.06 26.67
N GLU A 44 24.38 -25.77 25.41
CA GLU A 44 23.52 -24.65 25.01
C GLU A 44 22.03 -25.03 25.04
N LEU A 45 21.19 -24.03 25.39
CA LEU A 45 19.74 -24.12 25.22
C LEU A 45 19.37 -24.03 23.74
N VAL A 46 18.71 -25.04 23.21
CA VAL A 46 18.23 -25.06 21.84
C VAL A 46 16.72 -25.26 21.78
N LYS A 47 16.09 -24.60 20.81
CA LYS A 47 14.70 -24.80 20.40
C LYS A 47 14.71 -25.70 19.15
N VAL A 48 14.01 -26.81 19.22
CA VAL A 48 13.81 -27.72 18.10
C VAL A 48 12.38 -27.57 17.60
N THR A 49 12.21 -27.14 16.36
CA THR A 49 10.92 -27.15 15.68
C THR A 49 10.71 -28.48 14.98
N VAL A 50 9.54 -29.04 15.18
CA VAL A 50 9.13 -30.33 14.70
C VAL A 50 7.97 -30.19 13.75
N ALA A 51 8.03 -30.81 12.59
CA ALA A 51 6.90 -30.93 11.69
C ALA A 51 6.16 -32.26 11.92
N VAL A 52 4.84 -32.16 11.96
CA VAL A 52 3.92 -33.28 12.15
C VAL A 52 2.98 -33.38 10.96
N ARG A 53 2.79 -34.61 10.48
CA ARG A 53 1.85 -34.90 9.39
C ARG A 53 1.25 -36.28 9.54
N GLU A 54 -0.02 -36.42 9.24
CA GLU A 54 -0.66 -37.71 9.09
C GLU A 54 -0.79 -38.06 7.61
N TYR A 55 -0.29 -39.25 7.21
CA TYR A 55 -0.39 -39.76 5.86
C TYR A 55 -0.68 -41.27 5.89
N LYS A 56 -1.66 -41.72 5.14
CA LYS A 56 -2.12 -43.14 5.12
C LYS A 56 -2.34 -43.74 6.53
N LYS A 57 -2.97 -42.97 7.43
CA LYS A 57 -3.19 -43.33 8.85
C LYS A 57 -1.92 -43.49 9.68
N GLN A 58 -0.77 -43.10 9.15
CA GLN A 58 0.49 -43.09 9.88
C GLN A 58 0.85 -41.67 10.29
N TRP A 59 1.17 -41.49 11.57
CA TRP A 59 1.60 -40.22 12.12
C TRP A 59 3.11 -40.05 12.01
N TYR A 60 3.55 -38.99 11.37
CA TYR A 60 4.96 -38.64 11.20
C TYR A 60 5.29 -37.43 12.05
N CYS A 61 6.45 -37.48 12.72
CA CYS A 61 6.96 -36.42 13.56
C CYS A 61 8.49 -36.33 13.38
N LYS A 62 8.96 -35.25 12.76
CA LYS A 62 10.39 -35.07 12.48
C LYS A 62 10.88 -33.68 12.86
N PRO A 63 12.11 -33.55 13.42
CA PRO A 63 12.73 -32.25 13.62
C PRO A 63 13.04 -31.62 12.26
N VAL A 64 12.69 -30.35 12.10
CA VAL A 64 12.90 -29.62 10.85
C VAL A 64 13.81 -28.42 11.00
N VAL A 65 13.85 -27.79 12.19
CA VAL A 65 14.70 -26.64 12.47
C VAL A 65 15.23 -26.71 13.89
N VAL A 66 16.47 -26.28 14.10
CA VAL A 66 17.09 -26.15 15.40
C VAL A 66 17.73 -24.78 15.53
N HIS A 67 17.35 -24.07 16.57
CA HIS A 67 17.90 -22.76 16.93
C HIS A 67 18.55 -22.80 18.32
N GLY A 68 19.71 -22.19 18.47
CA GLY A 68 20.36 -21.99 19.77
C GLY A 68 20.07 -20.59 20.30
N ILE A 69 20.11 -20.43 21.63
CA ILE A 69 19.81 -19.12 22.27
C ILE A 69 20.87 -18.07 21.97
N HIS A 70 22.14 -18.45 21.77
CA HIS A 70 23.26 -17.52 21.53
C HIS A 70 23.68 -17.47 20.06
N SER A 71 22.83 -17.85 19.20
CA SER A 71 23.12 -18.16 17.84
C SER A 71 22.87 -17.01 16.85
N ASP A 72 23.66 -16.97 15.75
CA ASP A 72 23.77 -15.83 14.86
C ASP A 72 23.01 -15.99 13.55
N ARG A 73 21.81 -15.41 13.41
CA ARG A 73 21.39 -14.77 12.16
C ARG A 73 20.23 -13.82 12.38
N CYS A 74 20.24 -12.74 11.61
CA CYS A 74 19.55 -11.54 11.97
C CYS A 74 18.91 -10.82 10.80
N PHE A 75 17.70 -10.34 10.99
CA PHE A 75 17.22 -9.14 10.31
C PHE A 75 17.42 -7.94 11.25
N GLY A 76 18.41 -7.07 10.92
CA GLY A 76 18.71 -5.88 11.71
C GLY A 76 19.96 -6.05 12.60
N LYS A 77 20.60 -4.94 12.90
CA LYS A 77 21.96 -4.87 13.46
C LYS A 77 22.16 -5.44 14.87
N ASP A 78 21.10 -5.87 15.57
CA ASP A 78 21.19 -6.04 17.02
C ASP A 78 20.76 -7.40 17.59
N ILE A 79 20.43 -8.39 16.75
CA ILE A 79 19.99 -9.70 17.23
C ILE A 79 20.74 -10.80 16.49
N LYS A 80 21.47 -11.59 17.21
CA LYS A 80 22.24 -12.72 16.69
C LYS A 80 21.57 -14.02 17.07
N PHE A 81 21.35 -14.90 16.08
CA PHE A 81 20.81 -16.26 16.24
C PHE A 81 21.66 -17.25 15.47
N THR A 82 21.93 -18.44 15.96
CA THR A 82 22.52 -19.50 15.16
C THR A 82 21.44 -20.47 14.70
N PHE A 83 21.17 -20.46 13.44
CA PHE A 83 20.62 -21.59 12.75
C PHE A 83 21.63 -22.74 12.84
N ILE A 84 21.29 -23.79 13.54
CA ILE A 84 22.17 -24.94 13.73
C ILE A 84 21.97 -25.95 12.62
N ALA A 85 20.73 -26.25 12.25
CA ALA A 85 20.38 -27.11 11.14
C ALA A 85 18.91 -26.97 10.76
N GLY A 86 18.55 -27.26 9.51
CA GLY A 86 17.14 -27.26 9.10
C GLY A 86 16.90 -27.87 7.73
N TYR A 87 15.65 -28.23 7.51
CA TYR A 87 15.12 -28.62 6.20
C TYR A 87 14.17 -27.54 5.70
N SER A 88 14.18 -27.27 4.41
CA SER A 88 13.14 -26.46 3.78
C SER A 88 11.83 -27.23 3.80
N VAL A 89 10.84 -26.64 4.43
CA VAL A 89 9.45 -27.09 4.29
C VAL A 89 8.79 -26.06 3.40
N GLY A 90 8.46 -26.45 2.15
CA GLY A 90 7.87 -25.53 1.19
C GLY A 90 6.59 -24.89 1.75
N TRP A 91 6.52 -23.58 1.78
CA TRP A 91 5.36 -22.79 2.21
C TRP A 91 4.13 -22.96 1.31
N HIS A 92 4.28 -23.57 0.15
CA HIS A 92 3.21 -23.73 -0.82
C HIS A 92 2.61 -25.13 -0.73
N ASP A 93 1.44 -25.23 -0.14
CA ASP A 93 0.57 -26.42 -0.14
C ASP A 93 0.28 -27.00 -1.55
N ARG A 94 0.66 -26.30 -2.59
CA ARG A 94 0.41 -26.70 -3.98
C ARG A 94 1.33 -27.81 -4.49
N GLY A 95 2.36 -28.18 -3.75
CA GLY A 95 3.37 -29.11 -4.21
C GLY A 95 3.93 -30.06 -3.16
N LEU A 96 3.33 -30.12 -1.96
CA LEU A 96 3.71 -31.19 -1.04
C LEU A 96 3.36 -32.49 -1.73
N SER A 97 4.40 -33.17 -2.24
CA SER A 97 4.29 -34.46 -2.86
C SER A 97 3.57 -35.42 -1.92
N LYS A 98 3.04 -36.49 -2.42
CA LYS A 98 2.38 -37.56 -1.65
C LYS A 98 3.22 -38.11 -0.49
N TYR A 99 4.46 -37.67 -0.35
CA TYR A 99 5.45 -38.01 0.66
C TYR A 99 5.94 -36.72 1.34
N PRO A 100 6.25 -36.72 2.64
CA PRO A 100 6.93 -35.61 3.28
C PRO A 100 8.37 -35.54 2.74
N ASP A 101 8.54 -34.88 1.59
CA ASP A 101 9.86 -34.57 1.06
C ASP A 101 10.43 -33.42 1.88
N TRP A 102 11.44 -33.72 2.65
CA TRP A 102 12.19 -32.76 3.43
C TRP A 102 13.41 -32.36 2.63
N TYR A 103 13.51 -31.10 2.24
CA TYR A 103 14.70 -30.61 1.55
C TYR A 103 15.70 -30.08 2.55
N GLU A 104 16.94 -30.51 2.42
CA GLU A 104 18.05 -29.85 3.08
C GLU A 104 18.30 -28.54 2.32
N SER A 105 18.16 -27.41 2.99
CA SER A 105 18.46 -26.11 2.40
C SER A 105 19.61 -25.46 3.12
N ASN A 106 20.62 -25.08 2.36
CA ASN A 106 21.76 -24.30 2.85
C ASN A 106 21.52 -22.80 2.79
N ASP A 107 20.38 -22.35 2.21
CA ASP A 107 20.12 -20.95 1.95
C ASP A 107 18.78 -20.49 2.55
N TRP A 108 18.82 -20.18 3.83
CA TRP A 108 17.67 -19.71 4.62
C TRP A 108 17.68 -18.21 4.81
N GLY A 109 17.69 -17.47 3.73
CA GLY A 109 17.61 -16.00 3.77
C GLY A 109 16.39 -15.42 4.49
N TRP A 110 15.43 -16.24 4.94
CA TRP A 110 14.12 -15.80 5.45
C TRP A 110 13.75 -16.36 6.82
N ALA A 111 14.54 -17.24 7.41
CA ALA A 111 14.22 -17.80 8.71
C ALA A 111 14.90 -17.01 9.81
N SER A 112 14.23 -16.06 10.43
CA SER A 112 14.56 -15.66 11.78
C SER A 112 14.12 -16.79 12.74
N ASP A 113 14.82 -16.92 13.85
CA ASP A 113 14.66 -17.96 14.86
C ASP A 113 13.22 -18.19 15.33
N ASP A 114 12.48 -17.10 15.55
CA ASP A 114 11.11 -17.13 16.02
C ASP A 114 10.09 -16.96 14.88
N SER A 115 10.55 -16.71 13.65
CA SER A 115 9.67 -16.44 12.52
C SER A 115 9.43 -17.63 11.62
N PHE A 116 10.18 -18.71 11.78
CA PHE A 116 10.02 -19.89 10.93
C PHE A 116 8.66 -20.56 11.13
N ASP A 117 8.19 -20.55 12.38
CA ASP A 117 6.82 -20.83 12.74
C ASP A 117 6.45 -20.07 14.01
N PRO A 118 6.00 -18.82 13.88
CA PRO A 118 5.65 -17.98 15.02
C PRO A 118 4.49 -18.52 15.84
N TYR A 119 3.75 -19.50 15.30
CA TYR A 119 2.58 -20.10 15.95
C TYR A 119 2.81 -21.50 16.46
N ALA A 120 4.04 -22.06 16.31
CA ALA A 120 4.35 -23.38 16.82
C ALA A 120 4.20 -23.46 18.35
N PRO A 121 3.25 -24.24 18.88
CA PRO A 121 3.11 -24.40 20.32
C PRO A 121 4.37 -25.02 20.93
N ILE A 122 4.90 -24.41 21.98
CA ILE A 122 6.05 -24.92 22.73
C ILE A 122 5.54 -25.87 23.81
N VAL A 123 5.93 -27.12 23.73
CA VAL A 123 5.34 -28.19 24.57
C VAL A 123 6.03 -28.43 25.92
N ASN A 124 7.19 -27.77 26.20
CA ASN A 124 7.96 -28.02 27.43
C ASN A 124 8.73 -26.79 27.92
N ARG A 125 8.10 -25.62 28.05
CA ARG A 125 8.78 -24.39 28.55
C ARG A 125 9.41 -24.59 29.91
N GLU A 126 8.81 -25.43 30.76
CA GLU A 126 9.31 -25.81 32.10
C GLU A 126 10.72 -26.43 32.05
N TYR A 127 11.11 -27.04 30.95
CA TYR A 127 12.44 -27.62 30.75
C TYR A 127 13.56 -26.61 30.98
N ILE A 128 13.35 -25.36 30.58
CA ILE A 128 14.33 -24.28 30.74
C ILE A 128 14.66 -24.09 32.21
N LEU A 129 13.63 -23.95 33.06
CA LEU A 129 13.81 -23.72 34.50
C LEU A 129 14.48 -24.89 35.22
N GLN A 130 14.30 -26.10 34.71
CA GLN A 130 14.85 -27.33 35.32
C GLN A 130 16.31 -27.58 34.95
N HIS A 131 16.74 -27.17 33.76
CA HIS A 131 18.03 -27.57 33.20
C HIS A 131 19.02 -26.41 32.98
N PHE A 132 18.56 -25.15 33.15
CA PHE A 132 19.36 -23.94 32.99
C PHE A 132 19.22 -23.06 34.22
N PRO A 133 20.13 -23.22 35.20
CA PRO A 133 20.07 -22.50 36.49
C PRO A 133 20.01 -20.98 36.34
N GLU A 134 20.65 -20.43 35.34
CA GLU A 134 20.66 -19.00 35.00
C GLU A 134 19.27 -18.44 34.72
N TYR A 135 18.33 -19.26 34.26
CA TYR A 135 16.94 -18.85 33.97
C TYR A 135 15.94 -19.30 35.04
N LYS A 136 16.38 -19.89 36.14
CA LYS A 136 15.52 -20.44 37.18
C LYS A 136 14.43 -19.49 37.67
N TYR A 137 14.72 -18.20 37.74
CA TYR A 137 13.81 -17.17 38.21
C TYR A 137 13.19 -16.32 37.09
N SER A 138 13.42 -16.66 35.84
CA SER A 138 12.96 -15.85 34.69
C SER A 138 11.45 -15.81 34.50
N ALA A 139 10.68 -16.69 35.15
CA ALA A 139 9.23 -16.89 34.93
C ALA A 139 8.87 -17.20 33.45
N VAL A 140 9.79 -17.77 32.68
CA VAL A 140 9.58 -18.09 31.25
C VAL A 140 8.48 -19.12 31.02
N ASP A 141 8.21 -19.97 31.99
CA ASP A 141 7.09 -20.92 32.02
C ASP A 141 5.71 -20.22 31.96
N ARG A 142 5.62 -19.03 32.52
CA ARG A 142 4.41 -18.18 32.54
C ARG A 142 4.32 -17.24 31.33
N TYR A 143 5.41 -17.06 30.59
CA TYR A 143 5.42 -16.20 29.41
C TYR A 143 4.62 -16.84 28.27
N THR A 144 3.54 -16.21 27.84
CA THR A 144 2.62 -16.73 26.81
C THR A 144 3.05 -16.40 25.39
N GLY A 145 4.00 -15.47 25.23
CA GLY A 145 4.49 -15.08 23.91
C GLY A 145 5.33 -16.16 23.22
N ILE A 146 5.50 -16.03 21.92
CA ILE A 146 6.24 -16.98 21.06
C ILE A 146 7.76 -16.75 21.09
N GLN A 147 8.21 -15.50 21.33
CA GLN A 147 9.61 -15.09 21.24
C GLN A 147 10.40 -15.43 22.53
N VAL A 148 10.46 -16.72 22.88
CA VAL A 148 11.07 -17.17 24.14
C VAL A 148 12.54 -16.84 24.24
N PHE A 149 13.33 -17.00 23.18
CA PHE A 149 14.76 -16.68 23.22
C PHE A 149 15.00 -15.17 23.40
N LYS A 150 14.23 -14.32 22.75
CA LYS A 150 14.28 -12.88 22.95
C LYS A 150 13.91 -12.51 24.41
N TYR A 151 12.89 -13.20 24.97
CA TYR A 151 12.52 -13.05 26.37
C TYR A 151 13.67 -13.37 27.31
N LEU A 152 14.35 -14.51 27.13
CA LEU A 152 15.46 -14.93 27.98
C LEU A 152 16.66 -13.98 27.87
N ARG A 153 17.01 -13.53 26.69
CA ARG A 153 18.08 -12.52 26.49
C ARG A 153 17.73 -11.17 27.09
N LEU A 154 16.46 -10.77 27.04
CA LEU A 154 16.02 -9.58 27.76
C LEU A 154 16.07 -9.80 29.27
N TYR A 155 15.81 -11.01 29.77
CA TYR A 155 15.96 -11.35 31.18
C TYR A 155 17.42 -11.22 31.64
N GLU A 156 18.40 -11.64 30.86
CA GLU A 156 19.83 -11.48 31.15
C GLU A 156 20.20 -9.99 31.35
N GLN A 157 19.64 -9.11 30.55
CA GLN A 157 19.90 -7.66 30.60
C GLN A 157 18.98 -6.92 31.58
N TYR A 158 17.76 -7.38 31.72
CA TYR A 158 16.69 -6.74 32.49
C TYR A 158 15.89 -7.80 33.28
N PRO A 159 16.42 -8.27 34.42
CA PRO A 159 15.72 -9.30 35.24
C PRO A 159 14.28 -8.91 35.63
N GLN A 160 13.96 -7.62 35.60
CA GLN A 160 12.61 -7.09 35.87
C GLN A 160 11.53 -7.58 34.91
N ILE A 161 11.89 -8.20 33.80
CA ILE A 161 10.94 -8.85 32.89
C ILE A 161 10.12 -9.93 33.59
N GLU A 162 10.75 -10.64 34.53
CA GLU A 162 10.10 -11.60 35.42
C GLU A 162 8.93 -10.98 36.18
N TYR A 163 9.13 -9.79 36.75
CA TYR A 163 8.09 -9.07 37.49
C TYR A 163 6.87 -8.77 36.63
N LEU A 164 7.09 -8.23 35.43
CA LEU A 164 6.02 -7.94 34.48
C LEU A 164 5.29 -9.21 34.03
N THR A 165 6.02 -10.28 33.79
CA THR A 165 5.47 -11.59 33.42
C THR A 165 4.60 -12.17 34.53
N LYS A 166 5.04 -12.10 35.79
CA LYS A 166 4.25 -12.53 36.95
C LYS A 166 2.99 -11.70 37.17
N LEU A 167 2.99 -10.43 36.75
CA LEU A 167 1.79 -9.58 36.73
C LEU A 167 0.83 -9.89 35.58
N GLY A 168 1.22 -10.76 34.63
CA GLY A 168 0.45 -11.05 33.41
C GLY A 168 0.58 -10.01 32.30
N LEU A 169 1.56 -9.09 32.40
CA LEU A 169 1.75 -7.98 31.47
C LEU A 169 2.63 -8.38 30.27
N HIS A 170 2.30 -9.51 29.62
CA HIS A 170 3.12 -10.10 28.54
C HIS A 170 3.25 -9.18 27.33
N ASN A 171 2.21 -8.40 27.04
CA ASN A 171 2.17 -7.46 25.91
C ASN A 171 3.21 -6.34 25.99
N ILE A 172 3.62 -5.96 27.21
CA ILE A 172 4.60 -4.89 27.44
C ILE A 172 5.92 -5.39 28.04
N ALA A 173 5.98 -6.66 28.46
CA ALA A 173 7.17 -7.25 29.08
C ALA A 173 8.41 -7.19 28.19
N MET A 174 8.25 -7.18 26.87
CA MET A 174 9.35 -7.09 25.90
C MET A 174 9.82 -5.66 25.61
N SER A 175 9.20 -4.65 26.23
CA SER A 175 9.58 -3.25 26.02
C SER A 175 10.79 -2.85 26.88
N THR A 176 11.93 -2.60 26.24
CA THR A 176 13.15 -2.14 26.94
C THR A 176 12.95 -0.81 27.66
N GLN A 177 12.06 0.06 27.20
CA GLN A 177 11.72 1.31 27.88
C GLN A 177 11.02 1.05 29.22
N ILE A 178 10.03 0.16 29.23
CA ILE A 178 9.32 -0.26 30.44
C ILE A 178 10.28 -1.00 31.38
N LEU A 179 11.08 -1.92 30.87
CA LEU A 179 12.03 -2.69 31.65
C LEU A 179 13.06 -1.78 32.34
N ARG A 180 13.66 -0.82 31.64
CA ARG A 180 14.59 0.16 32.21
C ARG A 180 13.94 0.97 33.30
N LEU A 181 12.71 1.41 33.12
CA LEU A 181 11.99 2.17 34.12
C LEU A 181 11.65 1.32 35.36
N CYS A 182 11.18 0.08 35.13
CA CYS A 182 10.97 -0.88 36.23
C CYS A 182 12.25 -1.16 37.04
N GLY A 183 13.43 -1.15 36.38
CA GLY A 183 14.70 -1.33 37.08
C GLY A 183 15.11 -0.15 37.95
N LYS A 184 14.76 1.07 37.60
CA LYS A 184 15.23 2.31 38.19
C LYS A 184 14.24 2.98 39.14
N ASP A 185 12.93 2.75 38.94
CA ASP A 185 11.87 3.50 39.63
C ASP A 185 10.90 2.55 40.33
N GLU A 186 11.01 2.49 41.64
CA GLU A 186 10.12 1.69 42.48
C GLU A 186 8.67 2.21 42.47
N LYS A 187 8.50 3.55 42.37
CA LYS A 187 7.14 4.13 42.28
C LYS A 187 6.45 3.68 41.00
N PHE A 188 7.20 3.59 39.89
CA PHE A 188 6.67 3.05 38.65
C PHE A 188 6.29 1.57 38.78
N ARG A 189 7.11 0.73 39.45
CA ARG A 189 6.74 -0.67 39.69
C ARG A 189 5.42 -0.80 40.46
N LYS A 190 5.26 -0.01 41.52
CA LYS A 190 4.02 0.02 42.32
C LYS A 190 2.83 0.51 41.46
N TRP A 191 3.04 1.56 40.66
CA TRP A 191 2.04 2.15 39.83
C TRP A 191 1.58 1.18 38.72
N ILE A 192 2.52 0.50 38.04
CA ILE A 192 2.18 -0.47 36.97
C ILE A 192 1.44 -1.68 37.51
N ALA A 193 1.80 -2.16 38.71
CA ALA A 193 1.08 -3.23 39.41
C ALA A 193 -0.36 -2.84 39.74
N LYS A 194 -0.57 -1.61 40.24
CA LYS A 194 -1.90 -1.07 40.56
C LYS A 194 -2.79 -0.98 39.32
N ASN A 195 -2.23 -0.61 38.17
CA ASN A 195 -2.94 -0.40 36.91
C ASN A 195 -2.94 -1.65 35.98
N ARG A 196 -2.48 -2.82 36.49
CA ARG A 196 -2.28 -4.03 35.67
C ARG A 196 -3.51 -4.47 34.90
N GLN A 197 -4.69 -4.41 35.53
CA GLN A 197 -5.94 -4.87 34.89
C GLN A 197 -6.29 -4.05 33.66
N ASP A 198 -6.18 -2.74 33.74
CA ASP A 198 -6.39 -1.85 32.59
C ASP A 198 -5.40 -2.15 31.48
N ILE A 199 -4.14 -2.43 31.80
CA ILE A 199 -3.08 -2.72 30.83
C ILE A 199 -3.26 -4.08 30.16
N VAL A 200 -3.66 -5.12 30.92
CA VAL A 200 -3.89 -6.49 30.37
C VAL A 200 -5.09 -6.54 29.42
N LEU A 201 -6.15 -5.81 29.73
CA LEU A 201 -7.42 -5.86 28.99
C LEU A 201 -7.40 -5.11 27.65
N SER A 202 -6.32 -4.42 27.32
CA SER A 202 -6.27 -3.54 26.14
C SER A 202 -4.89 -3.56 25.50
N ASP A 203 -4.85 -3.42 24.16
CA ASP A 203 -3.62 -3.15 23.42
C ASP A 203 -3.16 -1.71 23.68
N TYR A 204 -2.45 -1.53 24.78
CA TYR A 204 -1.89 -0.22 25.10
C TYR A 204 -0.54 0.01 24.45
N TYR A 205 -0.37 1.21 23.90
CA TYR A 205 0.95 1.64 23.43
C TYR A 205 1.86 1.94 24.62
N VAL A 206 3.12 1.52 24.54
CA VAL A 206 4.13 1.82 25.55
C VAL A 206 4.22 3.33 25.83
N SER A 207 4.12 4.16 24.79
CA SER A 207 4.10 5.62 24.92
C SER A 207 2.92 6.13 25.75
N SER A 208 1.75 5.50 25.65
CA SER A 208 0.57 5.86 26.44
C SER A 208 0.76 5.53 27.92
N ILE A 209 1.35 4.37 28.21
CA ILE A 209 1.68 3.96 29.59
C ILE A 209 2.68 4.95 30.22
N MET A 210 3.75 5.28 29.49
CA MET A 210 4.75 6.23 29.94
C MET A 210 4.18 7.63 30.19
N LYS A 211 3.29 8.09 29.30
CA LYS A 211 2.63 9.38 29.44
C LYS A 211 1.65 9.39 30.62
N ALA A 212 0.87 8.32 30.80
CA ALA A 212 -0.04 8.18 31.93
C ALA A 212 0.69 8.26 33.28
N TYR A 213 1.81 7.53 33.40
CA TYR A 213 2.64 7.60 34.61
C TYR A 213 3.17 9.01 34.90
N LYS A 214 3.68 9.71 33.86
CA LYS A 214 4.23 11.06 34.00
C LYS A 214 3.20 12.12 34.34
N THR A 215 2.00 12.01 33.78
CA THR A 215 0.95 13.04 33.88
C THR A 215 -0.08 12.77 34.97
N GLY A 216 -0.11 11.55 35.52
CA GLY A 216 -1.14 11.11 36.46
C GLY A 216 -2.54 10.91 35.84
N LYS A 217 -2.68 11.09 34.54
CA LYS A 217 -3.97 10.89 33.83
C LYS A 217 -4.29 9.40 33.68
N PRO A 218 -5.59 9.04 33.56
CA PRO A 218 -5.99 7.66 33.32
C PRO A 218 -5.38 7.08 32.04
N ILE A 219 -4.81 5.88 32.12
CA ILE A 219 -4.18 5.21 30.97
C ILE A 219 -5.16 5.08 29.81
N ARG A 220 -6.41 4.71 30.11
CA ARG A 220 -7.46 4.49 29.09
C ARG A 220 -7.73 5.74 28.28
N GLU A 221 -7.82 6.90 28.91
CA GLU A 221 -8.01 8.18 28.24
C GLU A 221 -6.87 8.49 27.26
N ILE A 222 -5.62 8.39 27.75
CA ILE A 222 -4.43 8.67 26.92
C ILE A 222 -4.32 7.68 25.76
N ASN A 223 -4.60 6.42 26.00
CA ASN A 223 -4.49 5.40 24.97
C ASN A 223 -5.58 5.54 23.91
N ASN A 224 -6.79 5.86 24.30
CA ASN A 224 -7.88 6.13 23.37
C ASN A 224 -7.55 7.33 22.48
N PHE A 225 -7.01 8.41 23.05
CA PHE A 225 -6.53 9.54 22.27
C PHE A 225 -5.41 9.14 21.31
N ALA A 226 -4.44 8.34 21.76
CA ALA A 226 -3.33 7.88 20.92
C ALA A 226 -3.84 7.00 19.76
N LYS A 227 -4.78 6.10 20.00
CA LYS A 227 -5.40 5.26 18.95
C LYS A 227 -6.12 6.10 17.90
N ARG A 228 -6.90 7.10 18.35
CA ARG A 228 -7.60 8.05 17.45
C ARG A 228 -6.60 8.82 16.60
N LYS A 229 -5.57 9.37 17.24
CA LYS A 229 -4.51 10.13 16.57
C LYS A 229 -3.75 9.28 15.56
N ILE A 230 -3.40 8.04 15.88
CA ILE A 230 -2.72 7.13 14.94
C ILE A 230 -3.58 6.86 13.71
N LYS A 231 -4.88 6.59 13.87
CA LYS A 231 -5.80 6.43 12.73
C LYS A 231 -5.80 7.67 11.84
N PHE A 232 -5.85 8.85 12.44
CA PHE A 232 -5.79 10.10 11.69
C PHE A 232 -4.45 10.30 10.99
N ASP A 233 -3.33 10.06 11.68
CA ASP A 233 -1.98 10.19 11.12
C ASP A 233 -1.72 9.24 9.94
N HIS A 234 -2.34 8.05 9.94
CA HIS A 234 -2.25 7.05 8.87
C HIS A 234 -3.34 7.17 7.80
N ALA A 235 -4.29 8.11 7.94
CA ALA A 235 -5.30 8.30 6.90
C ALA A 235 -4.66 8.83 5.61
N ASP A 236 -4.90 8.13 4.50
CA ASP A 236 -4.39 8.52 3.19
C ASP A 236 -4.91 9.89 2.73
N LYS A 237 -4.04 10.64 2.05
CA LYS A 237 -4.38 11.92 1.41
C LYS A 237 -5.02 12.95 2.37
N MET A 238 -4.59 12.95 3.63
CA MET A 238 -5.08 13.87 4.66
C MET A 238 -4.12 15.02 4.98
N ASP A 239 -3.11 15.25 4.16
CA ASP A 239 -2.04 16.20 4.49
C ASP A 239 -2.54 17.64 4.62
N ASN A 240 -3.52 18.04 3.80
CA ASN A 240 -4.16 19.35 3.91
C ASN A 240 -4.97 19.49 5.22
N VAL A 241 -5.72 18.46 5.62
CA VAL A 241 -6.46 18.46 6.90
C VAL A 241 -5.48 18.44 8.08
N LYS A 242 -4.43 17.62 8.01
CA LYS A 242 -3.39 17.56 9.06
C LYS A 242 -2.69 18.89 9.24
N ALA A 243 -2.39 19.60 8.15
CA ALA A 243 -1.79 20.93 8.18
C ALA A 243 -2.73 21.96 8.84
N LEU A 244 -4.01 21.93 8.47
CA LEU A 244 -5.03 22.84 9.01
C LEU A 244 -5.21 22.68 10.52
N VAL A 245 -5.22 21.44 11.03
CA VAL A 245 -5.50 21.12 12.44
C VAL A 245 -4.25 20.83 13.29
N LYS A 246 -3.07 21.15 12.79
CA LYS A 246 -1.76 20.81 13.37
C LYS A 246 -1.67 20.95 14.89
N ASN A 247 -2.15 22.06 15.45
CA ASN A 247 -2.10 22.38 16.86
C ASN A 247 -3.39 22.01 17.62
N GLU A 248 -4.42 21.54 16.94
CA GLU A 248 -5.76 21.31 17.46
C GLU A 248 -6.27 19.88 17.19
N VAL A 249 -5.36 18.91 17.00
CA VAL A 249 -5.75 17.54 16.65
C VAL A 249 -6.79 16.97 17.62
N GLY A 250 -6.67 17.24 18.92
CA GLY A 250 -7.66 16.81 19.92
C GLY A 250 -9.04 17.39 19.65
N LYS A 251 -9.13 18.73 19.48
CA LYS A 251 -10.38 19.43 19.16
C LYS A 251 -11.01 18.90 17.88
N PHE A 252 -10.20 18.66 16.86
CA PHE A 252 -10.66 18.10 15.58
C PHE A 252 -11.23 16.69 15.75
N LEU A 253 -10.53 15.78 16.46
CA LEU A 253 -11.00 14.42 16.70
C LEU A 253 -12.31 14.39 17.49
N ASP A 254 -12.44 15.25 18.50
CA ASP A 254 -13.66 15.40 19.28
C ASP A 254 -14.80 15.96 18.43
N TYR A 255 -14.51 16.92 17.54
CA TYR A 255 -15.47 17.46 16.59
C TYR A 255 -15.99 16.40 15.63
N ILE A 256 -15.12 15.61 14.99
CA ILE A 256 -15.50 14.52 14.06
C ILE A 256 -16.43 13.51 14.73
N GLU A 257 -16.13 13.12 15.95
CA GLU A 257 -16.98 12.20 16.73
C GLU A 257 -18.34 12.84 17.08
N LYS A 258 -18.33 14.07 17.57
CA LYS A 258 -19.57 14.80 17.92
C LYS A 258 -20.50 14.98 16.72
N GLN A 259 -19.94 15.26 15.54
CA GLN A 259 -20.69 15.43 14.30
C GLN A 259 -21.08 14.09 13.63
N THR A 260 -20.68 12.95 14.21
CA THR A 260 -20.93 11.61 13.66
C THR A 260 -20.47 11.51 12.19
N THR A 261 -19.32 12.10 11.90
CA THR A 261 -18.73 12.14 10.56
C THR A 261 -17.38 11.42 10.53
N ASN A 262 -16.68 11.47 9.40
CA ASN A 262 -15.37 10.83 9.21
C ASN A 262 -14.36 11.79 8.56
N PHE A 263 -13.10 11.37 8.57
CA PHE A 263 -11.98 12.16 8.02
C PHE A 263 -12.14 12.48 6.54
N TYR A 264 -12.68 11.54 5.75
CA TYR A 264 -12.83 11.72 4.30
C TYR A 264 -13.89 12.73 3.95
N SER A 265 -15.05 12.68 4.61
CA SER A 265 -16.08 13.70 4.45
C SER A 265 -15.59 15.10 4.83
N TYR A 266 -14.80 15.19 5.91
CA TYR A 266 -14.22 16.48 6.29
C TYR A 266 -13.18 16.97 5.26
N ARG A 267 -12.36 16.11 4.71
CA ARG A 267 -11.42 16.45 3.63
C ARG A 267 -12.17 16.96 2.39
N ASP A 268 -13.24 16.29 2.02
CA ASP A 268 -14.03 16.69 0.85
C ASP A 268 -14.68 18.07 1.08
N TYR A 269 -15.19 18.33 2.28
CA TYR A 269 -15.65 19.67 2.72
C TYR A 269 -14.52 20.70 2.63
N LEU A 270 -13.34 20.41 3.17
CA LEU A 270 -12.18 21.30 3.11
C LEU A 270 -11.80 21.63 1.67
N ASN A 271 -11.69 20.63 0.81
CA ASN A 271 -11.37 20.83 -0.61
C ASN A 271 -12.41 21.72 -1.32
N ALA A 272 -13.70 21.53 -1.01
CA ALA A 272 -14.75 22.37 -1.56
C ALA A 272 -14.64 23.82 -1.07
N CYS A 273 -14.39 24.02 0.23
CA CYS A 273 -14.19 25.34 0.82
C CYS A 273 -12.96 26.06 0.22
N GLU A 274 -11.83 25.36 0.05
CA GLU A 274 -10.62 25.90 -0.56
C GLU A 274 -10.88 26.35 -2.01
N TYR A 275 -11.57 25.53 -2.80
CA TYR A 275 -11.93 25.86 -4.18
C TYR A 275 -12.83 27.09 -4.27
N LEU A 276 -13.79 27.21 -3.32
CA LEU A 276 -14.72 28.33 -3.24
C LEU A 276 -14.13 29.60 -2.58
N GLY A 277 -12.86 29.55 -2.14
CA GLY A 277 -12.19 30.68 -1.50
C GLY A 277 -12.71 31.01 -0.09
N ILE A 278 -13.28 30.04 0.61
CA ILE A 278 -13.81 30.21 1.97
C ILE A 278 -12.65 30.19 2.96
N ASP A 279 -12.60 31.19 3.84
CA ASP A 279 -11.54 31.31 4.85
C ASP A 279 -11.69 30.25 5.95
N MET A 280 -10.82 29.26 5.89
CA MET A 280 -10.74 28.17 6.87
C MET A 280 -9.99 28.53 8.15
N THR A 281 -9.50 29.76 8.31
CA THR A 281 -8.94 30.23 9.59
C THR A 281 -10.03 30.57 10.59
N GLU A 282 -11.22 30.87 10.11
CA GLU A 282 -12.41 31.14 10.95
C GLU A 282 -13.00 29.84 11.51
N ASP A 283 -13.17 29.76 12.83
CA ASP A 283 -13.69 28.57 13.51
C ASP A 283 -15.10 28.16 13.03
N LYS A 284 -15.95 29.11 12.65
CA LYS A 284 -17.30 28.80 12.11
C LYS A 284 -17.25 28.02 10.79
N ASN A 285 -16.22 28.25 9.98
CA ASN A 285 -16.00 27.55 8.73
C ASN A 285 -15.23 26.25 8.96
N ARG A 286 -14.23 26.26 9.85
CA ARG A 286 -13.44 25.08 10.20
C ARG A 286 -14.23 24.03 10.97
N TYR A 287 -15.12 24.45 11.87
CA TYR A 287 -15.92 23.60 12.75
C TYR A 287 -17.39 24.00 12.73
N PRO A 288 -18.08 23.92 11.59
CA PRO A 288 -19.48 24.32 11.51
C PRO A 288 -20.34 23.53 12.50
N HIS A 289 -21.34 24.20 13.09
CA HIS A 289 -22.19 23.62 14.13
C HIS A 289 -22.94 22.37 13.63
N ASP A 290 -23.46 22.44 12.41
CA ASP A 290 -24.06 21.30 11.69
C ASP A 290 -23.20 20.95 10.49
N PHE A 291 -22.29 19.98 10.70
CA PHE A 291 -21.34 19.60 9.66
C PHE A 291 -22.03 19.05 8.42
N LYS A 292 -23.04 18.20 8.58
CA LYS A 292 -23.71 17.58 7.44
C LYS A 292 -24.37 18.63 6.55
N HIS A 293 -25.09 19.56 7.14
CA HIS A 293 -25.77 20.66 6.41
C HIS A 293 -24.74 21.47 5.60
N TRP A 294 -23.68 21.94 6.25
CA TRP A 294 -22.68 22.78 5.59
C TRP A 294 -21.82 21.99 4.58
N HIS A 295 -21.52 20.73 4.85
CA HIS A 295 -20.87 19.85 3.88
C HIS A 295 -21.69 19.76 2.59
N ASP A 296 -22.96 19.44 2.69
CA ASP A 296 -23.83 19.25 1.53
C ASP A 296 -23.94 20.54 0.71
N ILE A 297 -24.14 21.71 1.36
CA ILE A 297 -24.14 23.01 0.70
C ILE A 297 -22.81 23.27 -0.03
N ARG A 298 -21.67 23.11 0.64
CA ARG A 298 -20.36 23.41 0.02
C ARG A 298 -20.02 22.48 -1.13
N ILE A 299 -20.41 21.24 -1.04
CA ILE A 299 -20.23 20.28 -2.14
C ILE A 299 -21.09 20.66 -3.35
N ASP A 300 -22.33 21.10 -3.16
CA ASP A 300 -23.20 21.52 -4.26
C ASP A 300 -22.73 22.84 -4.89
N GLU A 301 -22.31 23.81 -4.10
CA GLU A 301 -21.68 25.05 -4.58
C GLU A 301 -20.41 24.77 -5.37
N TYR A 302 -19.54 23.88 -4.86
CA TYR A 302 -18.31 23.46 -5.55
C TYR A 302 -18.61 22.82 -6.91
N ARG A 303 -19.58 21.88 -6.94
CA ARG A 303 -19.97 21.20 -8.19
C ARG A 303 -20.49 22.19 -9.21
N SER A 304 -21.33 23.12 -8.78
CA SER A 304 -21.89 24.15 -9.66
C SER A 304 -20.82 25.09 -10.19
N ALA A 305 -19.95 25.60 -9.33
CA ALA A 305 -18.85 26.47 -9.73
C ALA A 305 -17.84 25.79 -10.67
N LYS A 306 -17.55 24.53 -10.40
CA LYS A 306 -16.67 23.73 -11.26
C LYS A 306 -17.29 23.46 -12.63
N ALA A 307 -18.58 23.10 -12.67
CA ALA A 307 -19.27 22.87 -13.95
C ALA A 307 -19.31 24.14 -14.82
N LEU A 308 -19.56 25.31 -14.22
CA LEU A 308 -19.52 26.60 -14.92
C LEU A 308 -18.12 26.89 -15.47
N LYS A 309 -17.07 26.66 -14.69
CA LYS A 309 -15.69 26.86 -15.12
C LYS A 309 -15.32 25.91 -16.26
N ASP A 310 -15.64 24.64 -16.13
CA ASP A 310 -15.36 23.62 -17.16
C ASP A 310 -16.10 23.94 -18.48
N GLU A 311 -17.33 24.47 -18.40
CA GLU A 311 -18.11 24.92 -19.56
C GLU A 311 -17.48 26.14 -20.23
N GLN A 312 -17.04 27.12 -19.44
CA GLN A 312 -16.36 28.30 -19.93
C GLN A 312 -15.04 27.95 -20.61
N GLU A 313 -14.20 27.13 -19.99
CA GLU A 313 -12.93 26.67 -20.56
C GLU A 313 -13.16 25.90 -21.87
N ARG A 314 -14.22 25.07 -21.93
CA ARG A 314 -14.60 24.35 -23.12
C ARG A 314 -15.02 25.32 -24.23
N LYS A 315 -15.84 26.33 -23.92
CA LYS A 315 -16.27 27.33 -24.86
C LYS A 315 -15.09 28.13 -25.41
N GLU A 316 -14.20 28.63 -24.54
CA GLU A 316 -13.00 29.36 -24.93
C GLU A 316 -12.09 28.51 -25.83
N PHE A 317 -11.97 27.22 -25.54
CA PHE A 317 -11.21 26.28 -26.37
C PHE A 317 -11.84 26.12 -27.76
N TYR A 318 -13.16 25.94 -27.84
CA TYR A 318 -13.88 25.83 -29.13
C TYR A 318 -13.79 27.12 -29.95
N ASP A 319 -13.96 28.27 -29.31
CA ASP A 319 -13.83 29.57 -29.97
C ASP A 319 -12.39 29.77 -30.53
N LYS A 320 -11.39 29.38 -29.76
CA LYS A 320 -9.99 29.44 -30.21
C LYS A 320 -9.73 28.50 -31.39
N PHE A 321 -10.25 27.27 -31.32
CA PHE A 321 -10.12 26.30 -32.42
C PHE A 321 -10.77 26.85 -33.69
N ALA A 322 -11.99 27.36 -33.62
CA ALA A 322 -12.72 27.95 -34.74
C ALA A 322 -12.04 29.17 -35.31
N ALA A 323 -11.42 30.03 -34.47
CA ALA A 323 -10.62 31.16 -34.95
C ALA A 323 -9.41 30.73 -35.76
N VAL A 324 -8.70 29.69 -35.33
CA VAL A 324 -7.59 29.09 -36.08
C VAL A 324 -8.07 28.50 -37.40
N ALA A 325 -9.17 27.71 -37.38
CA ALA A 325 -9.77 27.17 -38.60
C ALA A 325 -10.10 28.26 -39.61
N SER A 326 -10.77 29.32 -39.16
CA SER A 326 -11.14 30.47 -39.99
C SER A 326 -9.89 31.20 -40.57
N LYS A 327 -8.85 31.40 -39.74
CA LYS A 327 -7.60 32.02 -40.19
C LYS A 327 -6.95 31.27 -41.32
N TYR A 328 -7.02 29.95 -41.33
CA TYR A 328 -6.37 29.08 -42.30
C TYR A 328 -7.32 28.46 -43.33
N LEU A 329 -8.57 28.90 -43.39
CA LEU A 329 -9.57 28.44 -44.36
C LEU A 329 -9.05 28.56 -45.81
N GLY A 330 -8.26 29.59 -46.12
CA GLY A 330 -7.66 29.79 -47.45
C GLY A 330 -6.66 28.70 -47.87
N LEU A 331 -6.29 27.78 -47.00
CA LEU A 331 -5.43 26.61 -47.32
C LEU A 331 -6.23 25.42 -47.82
N GLU A 332 -7.54 25.47 -47.79
CA GLU A 332 -8.42 24.47 -48.40
C GLU A 332 -8.23 24.42 -49.91
N TYR A 333 -8.47 23.28 -50.50
CA TYR A 333 -8.32 23.06 -51.94
C TYR A 333 -9.55 22.45 -52.56
N ASP A 334 -10.25 23.21 -53.36
CA ASP A 334 -11.40 22.76 -54.16
C ASP A 334 -11.30 23.32 -55.58
N LYS A 335 -10.33 22.80 -56.38
CA LYS A 335 -10.14 23.19 -57.77
C LYS A 335 -10.46 22.00 -58.70
N LYS A 336 -10.03 22.09 -59.95
CA LYS A 336 -10.13 21.01 -60.94
C LYS A 336 -9.31 19.79 -60.47
N SER A 337 -9.92 18.96 -59.60
CA SER A 337 -9.36 17.71 -59.09
C SER A 337 -10.48 16.81 -58.63
N VAL A 338 -10.25 15.50 -58.63
CA VAL A 338 -11.16 14.47 -58.06
C VAL A 338 -11.16 14.58 -56.52
N TYR A 339 -10.10 15.09 -55.95
CA TYR A 339 -9.95 15.24 -54.50
C TYR A 339 -10.04 16.70 -54.08
N ILE A 340 -10.57 16.90 -52.85
CA ILE A 340 -10.60 18.17 -52.14
C ILE A 340 -9.85 18.04 -50.82
N ALA A 341 -9.37 19.15 -50.26
CA ALA A 341 -8.78 19.21 -48.91
C ALA A 341 -9.55 20.21 -48.07
N ILE A 342 -10.12 19.78 -46.97
CA ILE A 342 -10.95 20.58 -46.07
C ILE A 342 -10.27 20.66 -44.72
N ILE A 343 -10.21 21.85 -44.10
CA ILE A 343 -9.64 22.05 -42.79
C ILE A 343 -10.68 21.67 -41.70
N ALA A 344 -10.24 21.05 -40.61
CA ALA A 344 -11.09 20.79 -39.45
C ALA A 344 -11.65 22.12 -38.89
N GLN A 345 -12.97 22.20 -38.66
CA GLN A 345 -13.65 23.41 -38.20
C GLN A 345 -13.86 23.45 -36.71
N LYS A 346 -13.99 22.30 -36.07
CA LYS A 346 -14.25 22.12 -34.63
C LYS A 346 -13.62 20.85 -34.10
N PRO A 347 -13.31 20.77 -32.79
CA PRO A 347 -12.70 19.60 -32.18
C PRO A 347 -13.44 18.26 -32.45
N SER A 348 -14.79 18.32 -32.49
CA SER A 348 -15.61 17.14 -32.78
C SER A 348 -15.42 16.56 -34.19
N ASP A 349 -14.93 17.36 -35.15
CA ASP A 349 -14.60 16.85 -36.49
C ASP A 349 -13.43 15.87 -36.42
N LEU A 350 -12.42 16.16 -35.56
CA LEU A 350 -11.30 15.23 -35.33
C LEU A 350 -11.76 13.95 -34.66
N THR A 351 -12.70 14.05 -33.70
CA THR A 351 -13.26 12.88 -33.02
C THR A 351 -13.99 11.98 -34.02
N ARG A 352 -14.89 12.55 -34.81
CA ARG A 352 -15.64 11.83 -35.84
C ARG A 352 -14.70 11.16 -36.85
N GLU A 353 -13.71 11.91 -37.35
CA GLU A 353 -12.74 11.38 -38.32
C GLU A 353 -11.93 10.22 -37.75
N GLY A 354 -11.51 10.31 -36.48
CA GLY A 354 -10.78 9.24 -35.80
C GLY A 354 -11.62 8.01 -35.53
N GLU A 355 -12.92 8.18 -35.31
CA GLU A 355 -13.86 7.08 -35.12
C GLU A 355 -14.14 6.36 -36.46
N GLU A 356 -14.37 7.10 -37.54
CA GLU A 356 -14.69 6.54 -38.83
C GLU A 356 -13.49 5.92 -39.55
N LEU A 357 -12.29 6.48 -39.42
CA LEU A 357 -11.03 5.96 -39.98
C LEU A 357 -10.22 5.12 -39.01
N HIS A 358 -10.71 4.79 -37.83
CA HIS A 358 -10.08 3.93 -36.84
C HIS A 358 -8.64 4.35 -36.49
N HIS A 359 -8.36 5.65 -36.42
CA HIS A 359 -7.05 6.19 -36.07
C HIS A 359 -7.11 7.25 -34.95
N CYS A 360 -5.95 7.66 -34.42
CA CYS A 360 -5.84 8.37 -33.15
C CYS A 360 -6.06 9.89 -33.21
N VAL A 361 -6.45 10.50 -34.35
CA VAL A 361 -6.53 11.96 -34.50
C VAL A 361 -7.49 12.64 -33.50
N GLY A 362 -8.54 11.95 -33.07
CA GLY A 362 -9.48 12.46 -32.06
C GLY A 362 -9.05 12.27 -30.61
N ARG A 363 -7.92 11.59 -30.30
CA ARG A 363 -7.55 11.15 -28.95
C ARG A 363 -6.16 11.59 -28.47
N MET A 364 -5.27 11.99 -29.35
CA MET A 364 -3.85 12.23 -29.05
C MET A 364 -3.48 13.72 -28.94
N GLY A 365 -4.46 14.58 -28.60
CA GLY A 365 -4.22 16.01 -28.40
C GLY A 365 -3.95 16.80 -29.69
N TYR A 366 -4.37 16.30 -30.84
CA TYR A 366 -4.29 17.04 -32.13
C TYR A 366 -5.15 18.29 -32.12
N ASP A 367 -6.29 18.27 -31.42
CA ASP A 367 -7.15 19.42 -31.20
C ASP A 367 -6.41 20.55 -30.46
N GLN A 368 -5.60 20.21 -29.45
CA GLN A 368 -4.79 21.17 -28.73
C GLN A 368 -3.64 21.73 -29.58
N LYS A 369 -2.97 20.88 -30.36
CA LYS A 369 -1.94 21.32 -31.32
C LYS A 369 -2.51 22.28 -32.36
N PHE A 370 -3.72 21.97 -32.84
CA PHE A 370 -4.44 22.82 -33.79
C PHE A 370 -4.78 24.17 -33.16
N ALA A 371 -5.38 24.18 -31.96
CA ALA A 371 -5.71 25.43 -31.28
C ALA A 371 -4.48 26.30 -30.90
N ARG A 372 -3.28 25.69 -30.81
CA ARG A 372 -2.01 26.39 -30.57
C ARG A 372 -1.27 26.78 -31.85
N GLU A 373 -1.82 26.50 -33.02
CA GLU A 373 -1.20 26.71 -34.31
C GLU A 373 0.14 25.95 -34.48
N GLU A 374 0.30 24.81 -33.81
CA GLU A 374 1.49 23.95 -33.94
C GLU A 374 1.40 23.13 -35.23
N SER A 375 0.25 22.53 -35.48
CA SER A 375 -0.10 21.83 -36.72
C SER A 375 -1.58 21.99 -37.04
N LEU A 376 -1.93 21.92 -38.30
CA LEU A 376 -3.31 21.95 -38.79
C LEU A 376 -3.70 20.57 -39.30
N ILE A 377 -4.98 20.23 -39.10
CA ILE A 377 -5.55 18.98 -39.60
C ILE A 377 -6.44 19.25 -40.78
N PHE A 378 -6.17 18.55 -41.87
CA PHE A 378 -6.96 18.57 -43.08
C PHE A 378 -7.51 17.19 -43.39
N PHE A 379 -8.73 17.18 -43.92
CA PHE A 379 -9.41 15.96 -44.39
C PHE A 379 -9.34 15.98 -45.91
N ILE A 380 -8.81 14.92 -46.50
CA ILE A 380 -8.86 14.69 -47.95
C ILE A 380 -10.13 13.89 -48.22
N ARG A 381 -10.91 14.36 -49.20
CA ARG A 381 -12.20 13.76 -49.58
C ARG A 381 -12.25 13.54 -51.07
N MET A 382 -13.08 12.61 -51.52
CA MET A 382 -13.55 12.61 -52.92
C MET A 382 -14.48 13.80 -53.12
N LYS A 383 -14.35 14.52 -54.24
CA LYS A 383 -15.15 15.73 -54.51
C LYS A 383 -16.64 15.41 -54.65
N ASP A 384 -16.98 14.23 -55.15
CA ASP A 384 -18.35 13.70 -55.32
C ASP A 384 -18.91 13.11 -54.01
N GLU A 385 -18.05 12.77 -53.02
CA GLU A 385 -18.45 12.24 -51.69
C GLU A 385 -17.76 13.02 -50.56
N PRO A 386 -18.01 14.35 -50.42
CA PRO A 386 -17.25 15.20 -49.50
C PRO A 386 -17.45 14.88 -48.01
N GLU A 387 -18.56 14.22 -47.65
CA GLU A 387 -18.89 13.84 -46.27
C GLU A 387 -18.21 12.53 -45.83
N LYS A 388 -17.72 11.73 -46.81
CA LYS A 388 -17.15 10.42 -46.54
C LYS A 388 -15.64 10.57 -46.20
N PRO A 389 -15.20 10.14 -45.01
CA PRO A 389 -13.79 10.13 -44.67
C PRO A 389 -12.97 9.27 -45.66
N LEU A 390 -11.82 9.80 -46.06
CA LEU A 390 -10.89 9.11 -46.91
C LEU A 390 -9.47 9.10 -46.32
N VAL A 391 -8.94 10.27 -46.05
CA VAL A 391 -7.57 10.42 -45.49
C VAL A 391 -7.47 11.67 -44.62
N THR A 392 -6.76 11.55 -43.52
CA THR A 392 -6.40 12.66 -42.62
C THR A 392 -4.95 13.08 -42.82
N VAL A 393 -4.72 14.38 -42.88
CA VAL A 393 -3.40 14.97 -43.04
C VAL A 393 -3.08 15.92 -41.89
N GLU A 394 -1.95 15.72 -41.22
CA GLU A 394 -1.38 16.67 -40.29
C GLU A 394 -0.36 17.54 -41.04
N TYR A 395 -0.60 18.86 -41.08
CA TYR A 395 0.25 19.85 -41.73
C TYR A 395 0.95 20.74 -40.70
N SER A 396 2.28 20.79 -40.73
CA SER A 396 3.08 21.64 -39.87
C SER A 396 3.18 23.06 -40.43
N LEU A 397 2.68 24.04 -39.68
CA LEU A 397 2.83 25.45 -40.02
C LEU A 397 4.31 25.90 -40.00
N LYS A 398 5.07 25.43 -39.01
CA LYS A 398 6.50 25.76 -38.87
C LYS A 398 7.34 25.19 -40.00
N ASN A 399 7.17 23.93 -40.33
CA ASN A 399 7.99 23.22 -41.31
C ASN A 399 7.44 23.31 -42.74
N LYS A 400 6.20 23.81 -42.91
CA LYS A 400 5.48 23.92 -44.19
C LYS A 400 5.42 22.59 -44.96
N LYS A 401 5.26 21.50 -44.24
CA LYS A 401 5.21 20.14 -44.78
C LYS A 401 4.17 19.28 -44.09
N VAL A 402 3.76 18.21 -44.75
CA VAL A 402 2.95 17.15 -44.18
C VAL A 402 3.79 16.38 -43.18
N LEU A 403 3.27 16.22 -41.95
CA LEU A 403 3.86 15.40 -40.91
C LEU A 403 3.36 13.98 -40.97
N GLN A 404 2.04 13.83 -41.16
CA GLN A 404 1.34 12.55 -41.22
C GLN A 404 0.26 12.62 -42.30
N CYS A 405 0.00 11.49 -42.92
CA CYS A 405 -1.05 11.31 -43.93
C CYS A 405 -1.52 9.86 -43.90
N TYR A 406 -2.67 9.62 -43.32
CA TYR A 406 -3.18 8.26 -43.05
C TYR A 406 -4.65 8.11 -43.43
N GLY A 407 -4.99 6.94 -43.98
CA GLY A 407 -6.36 6.45 -44.21
C GLY A 407 -6.84 5.55 -43.07
N ASP A 408 -7.80 4.71 -43.38
CA ASP A 408 -8.40 3.79 -42.43
C ASP A 408 -7.36 2.86 -41.77
N HIS A 409 -7.45 2.67 -40.45
CA HIS A 409 -6.54 1.89 -39.63
C HIS A 409 -5.05 2.30 -39.78
N ASP A 410 -4.78 3.61 -39.84
CA ASP A 410 -3.43 4.17 -40.08
C ASP A 410 -2.77 3.67 -41.37
N SER A 411 -3.55 3.24 -42.34
CA SER A 411 -3.07 2.75 -43.65
C SER A 411 -2.42 3.88 -44.43
N LYS A 412 -1.43 3.52 -45.24
CA LYS A 412 -0.86 4.44 -46.22
C LYS A 412 -1.88 4.71 -47.31
N PRO A 413 -2.17 6.00 -47.63
CA PRO A 413 -3.07 6.34 -48.72
C PRO A 413 -2.58 5.84 -50.07
N ASP A 414 -3.49 5.67 -51.01
CA ASP A 414 -3.21 5.30 -52.39
C ASP A 414 -2.29 6.35 -53.06
N ASP A 415 -1.50 5.91 -54.05
CA ASP A 415 -0.56 6.76 -54.73
C ASP A 415 -1.22 7.99 -55.40
N CYS A 416 -2.46 7.85 -55.90
CA CYS A 416 -3.23 8.96 -56.48
C CYS A 416 -3.56 10.04 -55.41
N VAL A 417 -3.92 9.62 -54.21
CA VAL A 417 -4.16 10.55 -53.06
C VAL A 417 -2.86 11.22 -52.63
N MET A 418 -1.78 10.46 -52.53
CA MET A 418 -0.46 10.99 -52.16
C MET A 418 0.08 11.96 -53.21
N GLU A 419 -0.18 11.69 -54.51
CA GLU A 419 0.17 12.63 -55.57
C GLU A 419 -0.63 13.94 -55.46
N PHE A 420 -1.94 13.84 -55.17
CA PHE A 420 -2.77 15.02 -54.91
C PHE A 420 -2.24 15.83 -53.75
N VAL A 421 -1.99 15.17 -52.60
CA VAL A 421 -1.49 15.83 -51.40
C VAL A 421 -0.14 16.55 -51.67
N ASN A 422 0.82 15.84 -52.24
CA ASN A 422 2.18 16.35 -52.43
C ASN A 422 2.38 17.31 -53.59
N LYS A 423 1.70 17.06 -54.75
CA LYS A 423 1.93 17.83 -55.97
C LYS A 423 0.87 18.90 -56.24
N LYS A 424 -0.33 18.80 -55.65
CA LYS A 424 -1.40 19.79 -55.91
C LYS A 424 -1.69 20.61 -54.64
N TRP A 425 -2.11 19.95 -53.57
CA TRP A 425 -2.54 20.63 -52.33
C TRP A 425 -1.39 21.30 -51.59
N LEU A 426 -0.32 20.58 -51.22
CA LEU A 426 0.77 21.11 -50.40
C LEU A 426 1.45 22.36 -51.02
N PRO A 427 1.80 22.39 -52.34
CA PRO A 427 2.35 23.60 -52.96
C PRO A 427 1.36 24.77 -52.93
N TYR A 428 0.07 24.49 -53.12
CA TYR A 428 -1.00 25.49 -53.01
C TYR A 428 -1.11 26.04 -51.58
N ALA A 429 -1.21 25.15 -50.57
CA ALA A 429 -1.27 25.54 -49.18
C ALA A 429 -0.06 26.39 -48.74
N ASN A 430 1.14 25.96 -49.11
CA ASN A 430 2.39 26.71 -48.82
C ASN A 430 2.41 28.10 -49.46
N ARG A 431 1.88 28.27 -50.67
CA ARG A 431 1.75 29.57 -51.32
C ARG A 431 0.73 30.45 -50.60
N LYS A 432 -0.42 29.88 -50.24
CA LYS A 432 -1.46 30.60 -49.53
C LYS A 432 -1.02 30.99 -48.12
N LEU A 433 -0.30 30.11 -47.41
CA LEU A 433 0.25 30.43 -46.09
C LEU A 433 1.17 31.65 -46.11
N LYS A 434 1.96 31.85 -47.17
CA LYS A 434 2.78 33.07 -47.35
C LYS A 434 1.94 34.34 -47.46
N GLN A 435 0.73 34.25 -48.05
CA GLN A 435 -0.19 35.39 -48.19
C GLN A 435 -0.92 35.72 -46.86
N ILE A 436 -1.12 34.73 -45.97
CA ILE A 436 -1.70 34.92 -44.65
C ILE A 436 -0.69 35.54 -43.69
N ALA A 437 0.60 35.23 -43.86
CA ALA A 437 1.70 35.72 -43.03
C ALA A 437 2.27 37.08 -43.44
N ALA A 438 1.89 37.61 -44.61
CA ALA A 438 2.24 38.92 -45.14
C ALA A 438 1.18 39.96 -44.81
#